data_8c694e87f822ff4658dd592056905461
#
_entry.id   8c694e87f822ff4658dd592056905461
#
_cell.length_a   1.000
_cell.length_b   1.000
_cell.length_c   1.000
_cell.angle_alpha   90.00
_cell.angle_beta   90.00
_cell.angle_gamma   90.00
#
_symmetry.space_group_name_H-M   'P 1'
#
loop_
_entity.id
_entity.type
_entity.pdbx_description
1 polymer ?
#
loop_
_entity_poly.entity_id
_entity_poly.type
_entity_poly.pdbx_seq_one_letter_code
_entity_poly.pdbx_strand_id
1 'polypeptide(L)'
;MSRGFDGPEIDDFHGPERDVNRSPESNRRAGWDTVRRLERIRGEEERADQRDREARGPAGGNRPPLPREERVQLVLARTSRTNYVDRNRTYQLRDSELHALTEVGKFRVVAVHDLAQFAYNGDSSRMQNDIANLSRQGLVKQTSIMDSDLSPVRTLTLTKEGHRALSYSRFLRPDQVTYHGLKKPKEAFHDVELYRLYHKVSDEIEGRGGKVVRVKLDYEIKRDLYADLARIWQDKSKCPETVKEAVARRHGLKVVNKEIQIPDMRLEYANDPDMEIHTRDVELATEHYRPRGLAAKARAGFQIYARRGEADRLRRIRDQRELNTVIFSL
;
A
#
# COMPACT_ATOMS: atom_id res chain seq x y z
N MET A 1 18.88 18.94 37.84
CA MET A 1 19.43 17.92 36.90
C MET A 1 18.34 17.61 35.88
N SER A 2 18.40 18.33 34.77
CA SER A 2 17.42 18.26 33.67
C SER A 2 17.78 17.03 32.80
N ARG A 3 16.93 16.01 32.74
CA ARG A 3 17.08 14.89 31.80
C ARG A 3 16.50 15.34 30.46
N GLY A 4 17.40 15.49 29.49
CA GLY A 4 17.02 15.75 28.10
C GLY A 4 16.06 14.68 27.59
N PHE A 5 15.05 15.12 26.90
CA PHE A 5 14.08 14.31 26.20
C PHE A 5 14.71 13.97 24.84
N ASP A 6 15.34 12.78 24.75
CA ASP A 6 15.72 12.21 23.46
C ASP A 6 14.44 11.84 22.73
N GLY A 7 13.99 12.75 21.88
CA GLY A 7 12.98 12.45 20.88
C GLY A 7 13.52 11.40 19.93
N PRO A 8 12.66 10.56 19.31
CA PRO A 8 13.12 9.63 18.28
C PRO A 8 13.85 10.44 17.19
N GLU A 9 15.06 10.01 16.87
CA GLU A 9 15.82 10.54 15.73
C GLU A 9 14.88 10.63 14.53
N ILE A 10 14.66 11.84 14.06
CA ILE A 10 13.96 12.11 12.82
C ILE A 10 14.97 11.70 11.74
N ASP A 11 14.92 10.41 11.35
CA ASP A 11 15.63 9.96 10.16
C ASP A 11 15.25 10.92 9.02
N ASP A 12 16.24 11.55 8.44
CA ASP A 12 16.15 12.53 7.37
C ASP A 12 15.11 12.09 6.32
N PHE A 13 13.90 12.60 6.47
CA PHE A 13 12.85 12.48 5.48
C PHE A 13 13.20 13.42 4.32
N HIS A 14 14.12 12.98 3.48
CA HIS A 14 14.30 13.63 2.18
C HIS A 14 13.02 13.40 1.39
N GLY A 15 12.16 14.39 1.43
CA GLY A 15 11.08 14.54 0.45
C GLY A 15 11.66 14.41 -0.97
N PRO A 16 10.83 14.20 -1.98
CA PRO A 16 11.32 14.06 -3.35
C PRO A 16 12.26 15.22 -3.66
N GLU A 17 13.54 14.91 -3.95
CA GLU A 17 14.54 15.89 -4.35
C GLU A 17 13.92 16.82 -5.40
N ARG A 18 13.73 18.07 -5.03
CA ARG A 18 13.32 19.10 -5.98
C ARG A 18 14.48 19.26 -6.94
N ASP A 19 14.19 19.04 -8.19
CA ASP A 19 15.13 19.28 -9.29
C ASP A 19 15.38 20.80 -9.32
N VAL A 20 16.46 21.23 -8.66
CA VAL A 20 16.78 22.65 -8.33
C VAL A 20 17.11 23.46 -9.58
N ASN A 21 17.20 22.80 -10.76
CA ASN A 21 17.66 23.42 -12.01
C ASN A 21 16.56 23.79 -13.01
N ARG A 22 15.29 23.76 -12.63
CA ARG A 22 14.20 24.21 -13.50
C ARG A 22 13.66 25.57 -13.07
N SER A 23 13.48 26.46 -14.04
CA SER A 23 12.86 27.75 -13.81
C SER A 23 11.44 27.58 -13.22
N PRO A 24 10.97 28.51 -12.35
CA PRO A 24 9.63 28.43 -11.77
C PRO A 24 8.48 28.35 -12.77
N GLU A 25 8.71 28.80 -14.01
CA GLU A 25 7.73 28.72 -15.10
C GLU A 25 7.65 27.35 -15.74
N SER A 26 8.79 26.63 -15.87
CA SER A 26 8.80 25.26 -16.42
C SER A 26 8.15 24.28 -15.46
N ASN A 27 8.31 24.48 -14.17
CA ASN A 27 7.65 23.67 -13.13
C ASN A 27 6.14 23.92 -13.07
N ARG A 28 5.69 25.16 -13.26
CA ARG A 28 4.26 25.50 -13.36
C ARG A 28 3.63 24.89 -14.61
N ARG A 29 4.25 25.00 -15.79
CA ARG A 29 3.73 24.37 -17.02
C ARG A 29 3.63 22.85 -16.90
N ALA A 30 4.68 22.18 -16.41
CA ALA A 30 4.65 20.73 -16.19
C ALA A 30 3.57 20.31 -15.18
N GLY A 31 3.33 21.10 -14.16
CA GLY A 31 2.24 20.88 -13.21
C GLY A 31 0.85 21.02 -13.84
N TRP A 32 0.64 22.06 -14.64
CA TRP A 32 -0.64 22.29 -15.34
C TRP A 32 -0.90 21.24 -16.43
N ASP A 33 0.10 20.77 -17.13
CA ASP A 33 -0.04 19.70 -18.13
C ASP A 33 -0.40 18.37 -17.46
N THR A 34 0.14 18.11 -16.28
CA THR A 34 -0.21 16.94 -15.47
C THR A 34 -1.66 17.04 -14.96
N VAL A 35 -2.09 18.21 -14.47
CA VAL A 35 -3.46 18.44 -14.00
C VAL A 35 -4.45 18.28 -15.15
N ARG A 36 -4.25 18.95 -16.30
CA ARG A 36 -5.12 18.83 -17.48
C ARG A 36 -5.19 17.40 -18.00
N ARG A 37 -4.10 16.64 -17.89
CA ARG A 37 -4.05 15.24 -18.29
C ARG A 37 -4.85 14.35 -17.34
N LEU A 38 -4.72 14.58 -16.03
CA LEU A 38 -5.55 13.88 -15.02
C LEU A 38 -7.03 14.20 -15.16
N GLU A 39 -7.37 15.47 -15.46
CA GLU A 39 -8.75 15.87 -15.75
C GLU A 39 -9.30 15.21 -17.02
N ARG A 40 -8.46 15.04 -18.06
CA ARG A 40 -8.87 14.34 -19.30
C ARG A 40 -9.09 12.85 -19.04
N ILE A 41 -8.16 12.17 -18.33
CA ILE A 41 -8.29 10.77 -17.95
C ILE A 41 -9.53 10.56 -17.09
N ARG A 42 -9.74 11.42 -16.09
CA ARG A 42 -10.93 11.40 -15.25
C ARG A 42 -12.22 11.60 -16.07
N GLY A 43 -12.24 12.53 -17.02
CA GLY A 43 -13.38 12.74 -17.90
C GLY A 43 -13.62 11.60 -18.90
N GLU A 44 -12.60 10.82 -19.25
CA GLU A 44 -12.72 9.60 -20.06
C GLU A 44 -13.21 8.43 -19.22
N GLU A 45 -12.77 8.31 -17.97
CA GLU A 45 -13.24 7.32 -17.00
C GLU A 45 -14.70 7.57 -16.60
N GLU A 46 -15.07 8.83 -16.31
CA GLU A 46 -16.45 9.20 -16.01
C GLU A 46 -17.39 8.90 -17.20
N ARG A 47 -16.92 9.13 -18.44
CA ARG A 47 -17.69 8.76 -19.65
C ARG A 47 -17.74 7.26 -19.92
N ALA A 48 -16.67 6.53 -19.58
CA ALA A 48 -16.66 5.07 -19.67
C ALA A 48 -17.57 4.44 -18.60
N ASP A 49 -17.51 4.94 -17.38
CA ASP A 49 -18.39 4.54 -16.27
C ASP A 49 -19.86 4.90 -16.55
N GLN A 50 -20.11 6.05 -17.17
CA GLN A 50 -21.44 6.46 -17.57
C GLN A 50 -22.00 5.59 -18.71
N ARG A 51 -21.19 5.25 -19.73
CA ARG A 51 -21.58 4.28 -20.77
C ARG A 51 -21.84 2.89 -20.22
N ASP A 52 -21.02 2.45 -19.25
CA ASP A 52 -21.24 1.18 -18.54
C ASP A 52 -22.50 1.22 -17.68
N ARG A 53 -22.82 2.36 -17.06
CA ARG A 53 -24.09 2.56 -16.33
C ARG A 53 -25.29 2.58 -17.26
N GLU A 54 -25.19 3.27 -18.39
CA GLU A 54 -26.24 3.34 -19.41
C GLU A 54 -26.45 1.98 -20.10
N ALA A 55 -25.39 1.22 -20.36
CA ALA A 55 -25.46 -0.14 -20.92
C ALA A 55 -26.06 -1.17 -19.94
N ARG A 56 -25.99 -0.91 -18.63
CA ARG A 56 -26.51 -1.81 -17.58
C ARG A 56 -28.02 -1.71 -17.35
N GLY A 57 -28.70 -0.67 -17.84
CA GLY A 57 -30.16 -0.48 -17.63
C GLY A 57 -30.56 -0.42 -16.14
N PRO A 58 -31.81 -0.07 -15.80
CA PRO A 58 -32.27 0.11 -14.42
C PRO A 58 -32.43 -1.17 -13.58
N ALA A 59 -31.96 -2.32 -14.05
CA ALA A 59 -32.05 -3.63 -13.39
C ALA A 59 -30.68 -4.25 -13.04
N GLY A 60 -29.66 -3.43 -12.81
CA GLY A 60 -28.38 -3.90 -12.31
C GLY A 60 -28.46 -4.23 -10.83
N GLY A 61 -29.00 -5.40 -10.48
CA GLY A 61 -28.91 -5.98 -9.14
C GLY A 61 -27.46 -5.98 -8.66
N ASN A 62 -27.28 -5.75 -7.37
CA ASN A 62 -26.03 -5.68 -6.62
C ASN A 62 -25.20 -6.96 -6.87
N ARG A 63 -24.48 -7.04 -7.99
CA ARG A 63 -23.59 -8.15 -8.27
C ARG A 63 -22.37 -7.99 -7.39
N PRO A 64 -22.03 -8.99 -6.57
CA PRO A 64 -20.82 -8.95 -5.78
C PRO A 64 -19.62 -8.72 -6.71
N PRO A 65 -18.57 -8.03 -6.23
CA PRO A 65 -17.36 -7.84 -7.02
C PRO A 65 -16.81 -9.19 -7.46
N LEU A 66 -16.32 -9.27 -8.70
CA LEU A 66 -15.70 -10.50 -9.21
C LEU A 66 -14.55 -10.93 -8.27
N PRO A 67 -14.43 -12.22 -7.97
CA PRO A 67 -13.31 -12.76 -7.22
C PRO A 67 -11.96 -12.33 -7.80
N ARG A 68 -10.92 -12.23 -6.97
CA ARG A 68 -9.59 -11.80 -7.39
C ARG A 68 -9.08 -12.61 -8.58
N GLU A 69 -9.23 -13.93 -8.53
CA GLU A 69 -8.78 -14.84 -9.58
C GLU A 69 -9.42 -14.51 -10.93
N GLU A 70 -10.70 -14.21 -10.96
CA GLU A 70 -11.42 -13.84 -12.18
C GLU A 70 -10.95 -12.48 -12.70
N ARG A 71 -10.75 -11.50 -11.81
CA ARG A 71 -10.21 -10.19 -12.20
C ARG A 71 -8.82 -10.31 -12.82
N VAL A 72 -7.94 -11.10 -12.19
CA VAL A 72 -6.59 -11.39 -12.71
C VAL A 72 -6.69 -12.10 -14.06
N GLN A 73 -7.57 -13.08 -14.20
CA GLN A 73 -7.76 -13.78 -15.47
C GLN A 73 -8.16 -12.84 -16.62
N LEU A 74 -9.04 -11.88 -16.35
CA LEU A 74 -9.44 -10.85 -17.33
C LEU A 74 -8.24 -9.98 -17.74
N VAL A 75 -7.36 -9.63 -16.81
CA VAL A 75 -6.12 -8.90 -17.11
C VAL A 75 -5.18 -9.75 -17.96
N LEU A 76 -5.02 -11.02 -17.61
CA LEU A 76 -4.17 -11.95 -18.34
C LEU A 76 -4.70 -12.29 -19.74
N ALA A 77 -5.98 -12.26 -19.98
CA ALA A 77 -6.57 -12.50 -21.30
C ALA A 77 -6.14 -11.48 -22.36
N ARG A 78 -5.75 -10.27 -21.94
CA ARG A 78 -5.30 -9.20 -22.85
C ARG A 78 -3.81 -9.35 -23.13
N THR A 79 -3.49 -9.79 -24.35
CA THR A 79 -2.10 -10.08 -24.76
C THR A 79 -1.43 -8.96 -25.56
N SER A 80 -2.23 -8.03 -26.11
CA SER A 80 -1.70 -6.91 -26.91
C SER A 80 -0.88 -5.95 -26.06
N ARG A 81 0.19 -5.39 -26.66
CA ARG A 81 1.00 -4.33 -26.06
C ARG A 81 0.57 -2.97 -26.57
N THR A 82 0.52 -2.01 -25.68
CA THR A 82 0.26 -0.60 -25.98
C THR A 82 1.53 0.21 -25.78
N ASN A 83 1.73 1.20 -26.64
CA ASN A 83 2.85 2.13 -26.52
C ASN A 83 2.50 3.24 -25.52
N TYR A 84 3.35 3.43 -24.53
CA TYR A 84 3.27 4.53 -23.56
C TYR A 84 4.49 5.41 -23.69
N VAL A 85 4.28 6.72 -23.86
CA VAL A 85 5.37 7.69 -24.02
C VAL A 85 5.54 8.48 -22.73
N ASP A 86 6.72 8.35 -22.09
CA ASP A 86 7.13 9.18 -20.96
C ASP A 86 8.40 9.94 -21.32
N ARG A 87 8.30 11.27 -21.43
CA ARG A 87 9.40 12.14 -21.89
C ARG A 87 9.92 11.67 -23.27
N ASN A 88 11.17 11.22 -23.32
CA ASN A 88 11.83 10.78 -24.55
C ASN A 88 11.92 9.25 -24.67
N ARG A 89 11.13 8.50 -23.90
CA ARG A 89 11.11 7.03 -23.91
C ARG A 89 9.72 6.51 -24.23
N THR A 90 9.68 5.48 -25.08
CA THR A 90 8.47 4.72 -25.36
C THR A 90 8.57 3.36 -24.72
N TYR A 91 7.58 3.01 -23.93
CA TYR A 91 7.44 1.71 -23.28
C TYR A 91 6.35 0.91 -23.97
N GLN A 92 6.58 -0.38 -24.20
CA GLN A 92 5.60 -1.29 -24.77
C GLN A 92 5.10 -2.24 -23.69
N LEU A 93 3.91 -1.99 -23.16
CA LEU A 93 3.40 -2.69 -22.00
C LEU A 93 2.06 -3.37 -22.29
N ARG A 94 1.89 -4.57 -21.75
CA ARG A 94 0.60 -5.28 -21.64
C ARG A 94 -0.13 -4.85 -20.38
N ASP A 95 -1.41 -5.16 -20.32
CA ASP A 95 -2.19 -4.99 -19.10
C ASP A 95 -1.61 -5.77 -17.90
N SER A 96 -1.14 -7.00 -18.13
CA SER A 96 -0.50 -7.80 -17.08
C SER A 96 0.79 -7.15 -16.55
N GLU A 97 1.58 -6.51 -17.41
CA GLU A 97 2.79 -5.78 -17.03
C GLU A 97 2.45 -4.51 -16.23
N LEU A 98 1.42 -3.76 -16.63
CA LEU A 98 0.93 -2.60 -15.86
C LEU A 98 0.32 -3.01 -14.52
N HIS A 99 -0.39 -4.13 -14.49
CA HIS A 99 -0.93 -4.69 -13.24
C HIS A 99 0.20 -5.09 -12.30
N ALA A 100 1.23 -5.79 -12.78
CA ALA A 100 2.40 -6.15 -11.99
C ALA A 100 3.14 -4.92 -11.45
N LEU A 101 3.35 -3.88 -12.27
CA LEU A 101 3.92 -2.61 -11.80
C LEU A 101 3.08 -1.99 -10.68
N THR A 102 1.74 -2.04 -10.81
CA THR A 102 0.82 -1.51 -9.79
C THR A 102 0.94 -2.28 -8.48
N GLU A 103 0.97 -3.61 -8.54
CA GLU A 103 1.14 -4.45 -7.36
C GLU A 103 2.49 -4.18 -6.66
N VAL A 104 3.60 -4.15 -7.41
CA VAL A 104 4.91 -3.84 -6.84
C VAL A 104 4.95 -2.41 -6.27
N GLY A 105 4.33 -1.46 -6.95
CA GLY A 105 4.31 -0.05 -6.53
C GLY A 105 3.59 0.19 -5.20
N LYS A 106 2.55 -0.56 -4.90
CA LYS A 106 1.79 -0.43 -3.63
C LYS A 106 2.61 -0.87 -2.41
N PHE A 107 3.54 -1.82 -2.57
CA PHE A 107 4.20 -2.51 -1.45
C PHE A 107 5.71 -2.33 -1.35
N ARG A 108 6.32 -1.42 -2.11
CA ARG A 108 7.76 -1.16 -2.13
C ARG A 108 8.59 -2.37 -2.58
N VAL A 109 8.41 -3.52 -1.94
CA VAL A 109 9.14 -4.76 -2.22
C VAL A 109 8.14 -5.91 -2.26
N VAL A 110 8.18 -6.70 -3.34
CA VAL A 110 7.32 -7.88 -3.50
C VAL A 110 8.19 -9.09 -3.86
N ALA A 111 7.95 -10.23 -3.24
CA ALA A 111 8.63 -11.45 -3.64
C ALA A 111 8.13 -11.94 -5.01
N VAL A 112 9.06 -12.42 -5.85
CA VAL A 112 8.74 -12.88 -7.20
C VAL A 112 7.70 -14.00 -7.19
N HIS A 113 7.81 -14.95 -6.24
CA HIS A 113 6.86 -16.07 -6.16
C HIS A 113 5.47 -15.63 -5.70
N ASP A 114 5.40 -14.63 -4.80
CA ASP A 114 4.11 -14.07 -4.34
C ASP A 114 3.43 -13.30 -5.47
N LEU A 115 4.20 -12.56 -6.28
CA LEU A 115 3.66 -11.89 -7.45
C LEU A 115 3.07 -12.91 -8.45
N ALA A 116 3.75 -14.06 -8.67
CA ALA A 116 3.22 -15.14 -9.51
C ALA A 116 1.86 -15.63 -8.99
N GLN A 117 1.77 -15.84 -7.68
CA GLN A 117 0.56 -16.35 -7.05
C GLN A 117 -0.60 -15.37 -7.15
N PHE A 118 -0.38 -14.11 -6.75
CA PHE A 118 -1.47 -13.16 -6.54
C PHE A 118 -1.81 -12.32 -7.77
N ALA A 119 -0.82 -11.97 -8.60
CA ALA A 119 -1.03 -11.14 -9.77
C ALA A 119 -1.10 -11.93 -11.10
N TYR A 120 -0.76 -13.23 -11.07
CA TYR A 120 -0.76 -14.08 -12.26
C TYR A 120 -1.49 -15.42 -12.07
N ASN A 121 -2.25 -15.59 -10.99
CA ASN A 121 -2.97 -16.83 -10.67
C ASN A 121 -2.08 -18.09 -10.74
N GLY A 122 -0.80 -17.97 -10.35
CA GLY A 122 0.17 -19.06 -10.40
C GLY A 122 0.87 -19.25 -11.74
N ASP A 123 0.54 -18.51 -12.80
CA ASP A 123 1.23 -18.57 -14.09
C ASP A 123 2.63 -17.96 -14.02
N SER A 124 3.57 -18.75 -13.50
CA SER A 124 4.97 -18.35 -13.33
C SER A 124 5.68 -18.10 -14.66
N SER A 125 5.33 -18.81 -15.72
CA SER A 125 5.94 -18.62 -17.04
C SER A 125 5.61 -17.25 -17.61
N ARG A 126 4.34 -16.87 -17.58
CA ARG A 126 3.91 -15.56 -18.03
C ARG A 126 4.50 -14.46 -17.17
N MET A 127 4.45 -14.60 -15.86
CA MET A 127 5.05 -13.66 -14.92
C MET A 127 6.54 -13.43 -15.23
N GLN A 128 7.33 -14.50 -15.44
CA GLN A 128 8.74 -14.38 -15.76
C GLN A 128 8.98 -13.63 -17.07
N ASN A 129 8.19 -13.90 -18.13
CA ASN A 129 8.26 -13.19 -19.40
C ASN A 129 7.95 -11.70 -19.25
N ASP A 130 6.92 -11.35 -18.51
CA ASP A 130 6.54 -9.96 -18.25
C ASP A 130 7.60 -9.24 -17.42
N ILE A 131 8.12 -9.87 -16.35
CA ILE A 131 9.20 -9.30 -15.53
C ILE A 131 10.49 -9.12 -16.34
N ALA A 132 10.84 -10.08 -17.22
CA ALA A 132 11.99 -9.92 -18.10
C ALA A 132 11.84 -8.72 -19.04
N ASN A 133 10.64 -8.48 -19.57
CA ASN A 133 10.34 -7.32 -20.38
C ASN A 133 10.40 -6.01 -19.57
N LEU A 134 9.79 -5.97 -18.38
CA LEU A 134 9.82 -4.83 -17.48
C LEU A 134 11.26 -4.48 -17.04
N SER A 135 12.08 -5.49 -16.74
CA SER A 135 13.49 -5.33 -16.37
C SER A 135 14.31 -4.78 -17.55
N ARG A 136 14.08 -5.30 -18.77
CA ARG A 136 14.77 -4.83 -20.00
C ARG A 136 14.43 -3.38 -20.31
N GLN A 137 13.20 -2.96 -20.05
CA GLN A 137 12.77 -1.57 -20.19
C GLN A 137 13.18 -0.67 -19.01
N GLY A 138 13.82 -1.24 -17.98
CA GLY A 138 14.32 -0.49 -16.81
C GLY A 138 13.21 -0.04 -15.85
N LEU A 139 12.05 -0.70 -15.85
CA LEU A 139 10.89 -0.32 -15.03
C LEU A 139 10.88 -1.00 -13.65
N VAL A 140 11.49 -2.19 -13.55
CA VAL A 140 11.66 -2.92 -12.29
C VAL A 140 13.11 -3.33 -12.08
N LYS A 141 13.48 -3.49 -10.82
CA LYS A 141 14.78 -4.04 -10.39
C LYS A 141 14.53 -5.31 -9.59
N GLN A 142 15.24 -6.37 -9.94
CA GLN A 142 15.28 -7.61 -9.17
C GLN A 142 16.44 -7.55 -8.16
N THR A 143 16.19 -8.03 -6.95
CA THR A 143 17.18 -8.11 -5.87
C THR A 143 16.90 -9.36 -5.05
N SER A 144 17.92 -9.95 -4.41
CA SER A 144 17.73 -11.00 -3.42
C SER A 144 17.89 -10.41 -2.02
N ILE A 145 16.96 -10.78 -1.13
CA ILE A 145 17.02 -10.48 0.30
C ILE A 145 17.05 -11.79 1.07
N MET A 146 17.50 -11.78 2.32
CA MET A 146 17.42 -12.95 3.19
C MET A 146 16.11 -12.90 3.99
N ASP A 147 15.45 -14.06 4.11
CA ASP A 147 14.34 -14.24 5.04
C ASP A 147 14.81 -14.50 6.47
N SER A 148 13.87 -14.80 7.39
CA SER A 148 14.19 -15.13 8.78
C SER A 148 15.04 -16.37 8.94
N ASP A 149 14.97 -17.30 7.99
CA ASP A 149 15.68 -18.58 8.00
C ASP A 149 16.99 -18.50 7.20
N LEU A 150 17.44 -17.27 6.88
CA LEU A 150 18.62 -16.98 6.06
C LEU A 150 18.55 -17.56 4.64
N SER A 151 17.34 -17.83 4.15
CA SER A 151 17.13 -18.29 2.80
C SER A 151 16.97 -17.11 1.82
N PRO A 152 17.56 -17.17 0.62
CA PRO A 152 17.49 -16.08 -0.33
C PRO A 152 16.10 -16.01 -0.99
N VAL A 153 15.44 -14.87 -0.86
CA VAL A 153 14.16 -14.58 -1.50
C VAL A 153 14.37 -13.57 -2.63
N ARG A 154 14.02 -13.96 -3.86
CA ARG A 154 14.05 -13.04 -5.00
C ARG A 154 12.90 -12.06 -4.90
N THR A 155 13.22 -10.77 -5.01
CA THR A 155 12.28 -9.67 -4.85
C THR A 155 12.32 -8.70 -6.02
N LEU A 156 11.25 -7.93 -6.14
CA LEU A 156 11.04 -6.87 -7.13
C LEU A 156 10.79 -5.56 -6.43
N THR A 157 11.37 -4.50 -6.99
CA THR A 157 11.09 -3.09 -6.65
C THR A 157 10.89 -2.30 -7.91
N LEU A 158 10.09 -1.23 -7.88
CA LEU A 158 10.05 -0.30 -9.00
C LEU A 158 11.34 0.52 -9.07
N THR A 159 11.72 0.87 -10.27
CA THR A 159 12.67 1.97 -10.51
C THR A 159 11.95 3.32 -10.47
N LYS A 160 12.68 4.44 -10.55
CA LYS A 160 12.07 5.77 -10.73
C LYS A 160 11.24 5.83 -12.03
N GLU A 161 11.72 5.19 -13.08
CA GLU A 161 11.04 5.06 -14.36
C GLU A 161 9.76 4.23 -14.25
N GLY A 162 9.83 3.07 -13.58
CA GLY A 162 8.66 2.23 -13.33
C GLY A 162 7.60 2.94 -12.50
N HIS A 163 8.02 3.70 -11.49
CA HIS A 163 7.11 4.51 -10.70
C HIS A 163 6.39 5.58 -11.55
N ARG A 164 7.11 6.26 -12.47
CA ARG A 164 6.46 7.20 -13.40
C ARG A 164 5.51 6.50 -14.35
N ALA A 165 5.86 5.31 -14.83
CA ALA A 165 5.02 4.54 -15.73
C ALA A 165 3.65 4.16 -15.10
N LEU A 166 3.53 4.15 -13.75
CA LEU A 166 2.26 3.92 -13.06
C LEU A 166 1.20 4.98 -13.39
N SER A 167 1.58 6.19 -13.82
CA SER A 167 0.62 7.19 -14.27
C SER A 167 -0.23 6.75 -15.47
N TYR A 168 0.20 5.70 -16.17
CA TYR A 168 -0.55 5.09 -17.28
C TYR A 168 -1.38 3.88 -16.85
N SER A 169 -1.26 3.46 -15.59
CA SER A 169 -1.96 2.27 -15.09
C SER A 169 -3.40 2.61 -14.76
N ARG A 170 -4.33 1.94 -15.44
CA ARG A 170 -5.76 1.97 -15.11
C ARG A 170 -6.11 1.14 -13.87
N PHE A 171 -5.15 0.37 -13.35
CA PHE A 171 -5.32 -0.46 -12.15
C PHE A 171 -4.98 0.31 -10.88
N LEU A 172 -4.47 1.56 -11.01
CA LEU A 172 -4.07 2.38 -9.89
C LEU A 172 -5.08 3.51 -9.67
N ARG A 173 -5.61 3.61 -8.46
CA ARG A 173 -6.43 4.76 -8.08
C ARG A 173 -5.58 6.03 -7.98
N PRO A 174 -6.12 7.21 -8.30
CA PRO A 174 -5.37 8.47 -8.25
C PRO A 174 -4.84 8.82 -6.84
N ASP A 175 -5.54 8.37 -5.79
CA ASP A 175 -5.20 8.62 -4.38
C ASP A 175 -4.34 7.53 -3.75
N GLN A 176 -4.01 6.45 -4.47
CA GLN A 176 -3.14 5.39 -3.98
C GLN A 176 -1.68 5.83 -4.02
N VAL A 177 -1.06 5.90 -2.86
CA VAL A 177 0.39 6.14 -2.75
C VAL A 177 1.16 4.92 -3.25
N THR A 178 2.22 5.19 -4.00
CA THR A 178 3.09 4.15 -4.55
C THR A 178 4.56 4.46 -4.25
N TYR A 179 5.37 3.44 -4.26
CA TYR A 179 6.75 3.48 -3.82
C TYR A 179 7.71 2.98 -4.91
N HIS A 180 8.98 3.37 -4.83
CA HIS A 180 10.04 2.87 -5.67
C HIS A 180 11.36 2.74 -4.91
N GLY A 181 12.20 1.83 -5.35
CA GLY A 181 13.51 1.57 -4.76
C GLY A 181 13.44 0.88 -3.40
N LEU A 182 14.55 0.28 -3.01
CA LEU A 182 14.73 -0.36 -1.70
C LEU A 182 15.39 0.63 -0.75
N LYS A 183 14.61 1.36 0.05
CA LYS A 183 15.13 2.38 0.97
C LYS A 183 15.71 1.78 2.26
N LYS A 184 15.09 0.72 2.78
CA LYS A 184 15.48 0.08 4.05
C LYS A 184 15.63 -1.44 3.87
N PRO A 185 16.82 -1.92 3.51
CA PRO A 185 17.04 -3.36 3.27
C PRO A 185 16.67 -4.25 4.45
N LYS A 186 16.85 -3.78 5.68
CA LYS A 186 16.52 -4.54 6.91
C LYS A 186 15.01 -4.76 7.08
N GLU A 187 14.17 -3.90 6.52
CA GLU A 187 12.70 -4.00 6.57
C GLU A 187 12.13 -4.71 5.34
N ALA A 188 12.96 -5.03 4.34
CA ALA A 188 12.50 -5.56 3.06
C ALA A 188 11.72 -6.88 3.21
N PHE A 189 12.12 -7.74 4.15
CA PHE A 189 11.42 -8.98 4.40
C PHE A 189 10.04 -8.76 5.03
N HIS A 190 9.93 -7.81 5.96
CA HIS A 190 8.66 -7.38 6.51
C HIS A 190 7.71 -6.84 5.41
N ASP A 191 8.23 -6.03 4.48
CA ASP A 191 7.45 -5.52 3.35
C ASP A 191 6.92 -6.63 2.44
N VAL A 192 7.72 -7.67 2.19
CA VAL A 192 7.29 -8.86 1.44
C VAL A 192 6.12 -9.56 2.14
N GLU A 193 6.19 -9.68 3.46
CA GLU A 193 5.12 -10.31 4.23
C GLU A 193 3.85 -9.47 4.27
N LEU A 194 3.97 -8.14 4.26
CA LEU A 194 2.81 -7.24 4.15
C LEU A 194 2.04 -7.44 2.84
N TYR A 195 2.73 -7.77 1.74
CA TYR A 195 2.07 -8.08 0.48
C TYR A 195 1.21 -9.35 0.58
N ARG A 196 1.74 -10.42 1.20
CA ARG A 196 0.97 -11.65 1.46
C ARG A 196 -0.22 -11.38 2.36
N LEU A 197 0.02 -10.62 3.43
CA LEU A 197 -1.01 -10.27 4.40
C LEU A 197 -2.13 -9.45 3.76
N TYR A 198 -1.78 -8.51 2.88
CA TYR A 198 -2.76 -7.74 2.13
C TYR A 198 -3.71 -8.64 1.35
N HIS A 199 -3.20 -9.62 0.60
CA HIS A 199 -4.05 -10.51 -0.18
C HIS A 199 -4.94 -11.37 0.70
N LYS A 200 -4.40 -11.90 1.79
CA LYS A 200 -5.20 -12.65 2.76
C LYS A 200 -6.36 -11.82 3.33
N VAL A 201 -6.06 -10.60 3.79
CA VAL A 201 -7.09 -9.71 4.36
C VAL A 201 -8.08 -9.23 3.30
N SER A 202 -7.60 -9.01 2.07
CA SER A 202 -8.48 -8.66 0.94
C SER A 202 -9.44 -9.79 0.61
N ASP A 203 -8.96 -11.02 0.55
CA ASP A 203 -9.80 -12.21 0.31
C ASP A 203 -10.85 -12.38 1.45
N GLU A 204 -10.48 -12.10 2.71
CA GLU A 204 -11.43 -12.10 3.84
C GLU A 204 -12.51 -11.00 3.71
N ILE A 205 -12.13 -9.80 3.23
CA ILE A 205 -13.07 -8.70 3.01
C ILE A 205 -13.99 -9.04 1.83
N GLU A 206 -13.42 -9.51 0.73
CA GLU A 206 -14.16 -9.85 -0.50
C GLU A 206 -15.10 -11.04 -0.26
N GLY A 207 -14.67 -12.04 0.51
CA GLY A 207 -15.53 -13.16 0.92
C GLY A 207 -16.75 -12.76 1.75
N ARG A 208 -16.76 -11.56 2.31
CA ARG A 208 -17.90 -10.96 3.02
C ARG A 208 -18.68 -9.93 2.19
N GLY A 209 -18.39 -9.86 0.88
CA GLY A 209 -19.04 -8.95 -0.06
C GLY A 209 -18.45 -7.54 -0.11
N GLY A 210 -17.36 -7.27 0.61
CA GLY A 210 -16.66 -6.00 0.53
C GLY A 210 -15.70 -5.95 -0.65
N LYS A 211 -15.27 -4.74 -1.03
CA LYS A 211 -14.25 -4.50 -2.05
C LYS A 211 -13.18 -3.59 -1.49
N VAL A 212 -11.93 -4.05 -1.49
CA VAL A 212 -10.80 -3.21 -1.10
C VAL A 212 -10.58 -2.15 -2.17
N VAL A 213 -10.57 -0.89 -1.75
CA VAL A 213 -10.43 0.26 -2.65
C VAL A 213 -9.05 0.90 -2.54
N ARG A 214 -8.39 0.81 -1.37
CA ARG A 214 -7.08 1.41 -1.15
C ARG A 214 -6.31 0.68 -0.05
N VAL A 215 -4.99 0.67 -0.16
CA VAL A 215 -4.09 0.25 0.91
C VAL A 215 -3.16 1.39 1.30
N LYS A 216 -3.03 1.64 2.61
CA LYS A 216 -2.08 2.60 3.19
C LYS A 216 -1.08 1.83 4.03
N LEU A 217 0.20 1.97 3.74
CA LEU A 217 1.27 1.45 4.58
C LEU A 217 1.60 2.44 5.70
N ASP A 218 2.26 1.96 6.74
CA ASP A 218 2.67 2.74 7.91
C ASP A 218 3.38 4.06 7.56
N TYR A 219 4.19 4.06 6.50
CA TYR A 219 4.91 5.24 6.00
C TYR A 219 3.99 6.37 5.58
N GLU A 220 2.91 6.06 4.87
CA GLU A 220 1.93 7.06 4.47
C GLU A 220 1.22 7.61 5.70
N ILE A 221 0.78 6.70 6.59
CA ILE A 221 0.08 7.08 7.82
C ILE A 221 0.97 7.95 8.71
N LYS A 222 2.24 7.55 8.89
CA LYS A 222 3.23 8.32 9.67
C LYS A 222 3.49 9.69 9.06
N ARG A 223 3.70 9.78 7.75
CA ARG A 223 3.93 11.06 7.06
C ARG A 223 2.80 12.04 7.31
N ASP A 224 1.56 11.61 7.10
CA ASP A 224 0.40 12.46 7.20
C ASP A 224 0.13 12.85 8.67
N LEU A 225 0.27 11.90 9.60
CA LEU A 225 0.14 12.12 11.03
C LEU A 225 1.17 13.12 11.57
N TYR A 226 2.45 12.92 11.23
CA TYR A 226 3.51 13.79 11.73
C TYR A 226 3.47 15.19 11.10
N ALA A 227 3.02 15.31 9.86
CA ALA A 227 2.79 16.62 9.24
C ALA A 227 1.70 17.42 9.98
N ASP A 228 0.61 16.76 10.37
CA ASP A 228 -0.46 17.39 11.16
C ASP A 228 -0.01 17.71 12.58
N LEU A 229 0.71 16.82 13.25
CA LEU A 229 1.30 17.09 14.56
C LEU A 229 2.25 18.30 14.52
N ALA A 230 3.16 18.36 13.56
CA ALA A 230 4.10 19.46 13.41
C ALA A 230 3.39 20.81 13.18
N ARG A 231 2.31 20.81 12.39
CA ARG A 231 1.52 22.02 12.12
C ARG A 231 0.85 22.56 13.38
N ILE A 232 0.29 21.68 14.22
CA ILE A 232 -0.46 22.09 15.42
C ILE A 232 0.47 22.41 16.58
N TRP A 233 1.64 21.76 16.70
CA TRP A 233 2.62 22.05 17.74
C TRP A 233 3.32 23.41 17.61
N GLN A 234 3.15 24.09 16.47
CA GLN A 234 3.56 25.49 16.36
C GLN A 234 2.78 26.42 17.31
N ASP A 235 1.56 26.02 17.69
CA ASP A 235 0.73 26.72 18.68
C ASP A 235 1.06 26.24 20.10
N LYS A 236 1.99 26.98 20.76
CA LYS A 236 2.47 26.65 22.11
C LYS A 236 1.40 26.78 23.21
N SER A 237 0.22 27.34 22.91
CA SER A 237 -0.89 27.48 23.87
C SER A 237 -1.61 26.17 24.14
N LYS A 238 -1.44 25.16 23.33
CA LYS A 238 -2.17 23.90 23.42
C LYS A 238 -1.42 22.86 24.26
N CYS A 239 -2.17 22.13 25.09
CA CYS A 239 -1.63 20.99 25.83
C CYS A 239 -1.20 19.86 24.86
N PRO A 240 0.05 19.37 24.96
CA PRO A 240 0.57 18.34 24.04
C PRO A 240 -0.25 17.05 24.00
N GLU A 241 -0.82 16.63 25.12
CA GLU A 241 -1.62 15.38 25.19
C GLU A 241 -2.96 15.53 24.44
N THR A 242 -3.66 16.65 24.64
CA THR A 242 -4.93 16.93 23.94
C THR A 242 -4.74 17.09 22.44
N VAL A 243 -3.63 17.71 22.01
CA VAL A 243 -3.27 17.81 20.60
C VAL A 243 -3.03 16.44 20.01
N LYS A 244 -2.26 15.60 20.69
CA LYS A 244 -1.96 14.23 20.23
C LYS A 244 -3.23 13.41 20.05
N GLU A 245 -4.15 13.47 21.00
CA GLU A 245 -5.44 12.76 20.92
C GLU A 245 -6.33 13.28 19.79
N ALA A 246 -6.41 14.60 19.63
CA ALA A 246 -7.21 15.21 18.57
C ALA A 246 -6.67 14.87 17.17
N VAL A 247 -5.35 14.88 16.98
CA VAL A 247 -4.72 14.51 15.72
C VAL A 247 -4.89 13.01 15.46
N ALA A 248 -4.63 12.15 16.46
CA ALA A 248 -4.83 10.71 16.31
C ALA A 248 -6.25 10.38 15.86
N ARG A 249 -7.26 10.99 16.51
CA ARG A 249 -8.68 10.80 16.17
C ARG A 249 -8.99 11.24 14.73
N ARG A 250 -8.42 12.35 14.25
CA ARG A 250 -8.59 12.83 12.86
C ARG A 250 -8.10 11.80 11.85
N HIS A 251 -7.02 11.09 12.18
CA HIS A 251 -6.47 10.00 11.36
C HIS A 251 -7.11 8.63 11.63
N GLY A 252 -8.18 8.57 12.45
CA GLY A 252 -8.81 7.31 12.82
C GLY A 252 -7.90 6.39 13.65
N LEU A 253 -6.93 6.98 14.38
CA LEU A 253 -5.98 6.26 15.22
C LEU A 253 -6.33 6.44 16.70
N LYS A 254 -5.83 5.53 17.55
CA LYS A 254 -6.02 5.61 19.00
C LYS A 254 -4.71 5.88 19.72
N VAL A 255 -4.81 6.64 20.81
CA VAL A 255 -3.72 6.81 21.77
C VAL A 255 -3.85 5.75 22.85
N VAL A 256 -2.81 4.93 23.02
CA VAL A 256 -2.72 3.91 24.06
C VAL A 256 -1.40 4.09 24.79
N ASN A 257 -1.43 4.16 26.11
CA ASN A 257 -0.26 4.40 26.96
C ASN A 257 0.51 5.69 26.54
N LYS A 258 -0.21 6.77 26.24
CA LYS A 258 0.32 8.06 25.79
C LYS A 258 1.00 8.05 24.40
N GLU A 259 0.92 6.96 23.66
CA GLU A 259 1.47 6.81 22.33
C GLU A 259 0.38 6.59 21.28
N ILE A 260 0.50 7.25 20.14
CA ILE A 260 -0.40 6.99 18.99
C ILE A 260 -0.01 5.64 18.40
N GLN A 261 -0.97 4.74 18.34
CA GLN A 261 -0.75 3.44 17.72
C GLN A 261 -0.95 3.56 16.21
N ILE A 262 0.06 3.14 15.44
CA ILE A 262 0.05 3.19 13.99
C ILE A 262 0.13 1.76 13.47
N PRO A 263 -0.82 1.30 12.62
CA PRO A 263 -0.78 -0.04 12.06
C PRO A 263 0.30 -0.16 10.99
N ASP A 264 0.78 -1.37 10.72
CA ASP A 264 1.66 -1.64 9.60
C ASP A 264 0.97 -1.38 8.27
N MET A 265 -0.34 -1.66 8.23
CA MET A 265 -1.16 -1.50 7.03
C MET A 265 -2.60 -1.17 7.41
N ARG A 266 -3.21 -0.24 6.66
CA ARG A 266 -4.65 0.04 6.68
C ARG A 266 -5.26 -0.27 5.34
N LEU A 267 -6.30 -1.09 5.31
CA LEU A 267 -7.12 -1.32 4.14
C LEU A 267 -8.39 -0.45 4.24
N GLU A 268 -8.62 0.32 3.19
CA GLU A 268 -9.89 1.03 2.98
C GLU A 268 -10.77 0.19 2.04
N TYR A 269 -12.01 -0.07 2.43
CA TYR A 269 -12.90 -0.92 1.64
C TYR A 269 -14.36 -0.43 1.73
N ALA A 270 -15.15 -0.77 0.74
CA ALA A 270 -16.58 -0.52 0.69
C ALA A 270 -17.34 -1.84 0.50
N ASN A 271 -18.49 -1.96 1.13
CA ASN A 271 -19.38 -3.10 0.94
C ASN A 271 -20.29 -2.92 -0.29
N ASP A 272 -20.48 -1.68 -0.70
CA ASP A 272 -21.19 -1.26 -1.93
C ASP A 272 -20.40 -0.08 -2.52
N PRO A 273 -20.26 0.05 -3.87
CA PRO A 273 -19.58 1.16 -4.51
C PRO A 273 -20.07 2.57 -4.12
N ASP A 274 -21.31 2.67 -3.72
CA ASP A 274 -21.95 3.94 -3.33
C ASP A 274 -22.04 4.14 -1.81
N MET A 275 -21.45 3.23 -1.01
CA MET A 275 -21.50 3.25 0.45
C MET A 275 -20.23 3.84 1.11
N GLU A 276 -20.36 4.05 2.42
CA GLU A 276 -19.32 4.55 3.31
C GLU A 276 -18.04 3.69 3.23
N ILE A 277 -16.90 4.38 3.22
CA ILE A 277 -15.57 3.73 3.25
C ILE A 277 -15.29 3.26 4.68
N HIS A 278 -15.12 1.98 4.84
CA HIS A 278 -14.68 1.33 6.06
C HIS A 278 -13.17 1.17 6.08
N THR A 279 -12.61 1.06 7.27
CA THR A 279 -11.17 0.82 7.44
C THR A 279 -10.91 -0.44 8.25
N ARG A 280 -9.84 -1.14 7.88
CA ARG A 280 -9.31 -2.28 8.65
C ARG A 280 -7.82 -2.06 8.89
N ASP A 281 -7.48 -1.88 10.16
CA ASP A 281 -6.09 -1.72 10.60
C ASP A 281 -5.50 -3.08 10.94
N VAL A 282 -4.34 -3.35 10.37
CA VAL A 282 -3.68 -4.66 10.41
C VAL A 282 -2.24 -4.49 10.89
N GLU A 283 -1.83 -5.39 11.76
CA GLU A 283 -0.49 -5.47 12.31
C GLU A 283 0.12 -6.84 12.06
N LEU A 284 1.33 -6.87 11.55
CA LEU A 284 2.11 -8.08 11.36
C LEU A 284 3.09 -8.26 12.52
N ALA A 285 2.71 -9.07 13.49
CA ALA A 285 3.56 -9.34 14.65
C ALA A 285 4.66 -10.35 14.31
N THR A 286 5.89 -9.97 14.58
CA THR A 286 7.10 -10.79 14.42
C THR A 286 7.59 -11.33 15.76
N GLU A 287 8.58 -12.23 15.74
CA GLU A 287 9.22 -12.81 16.93
C GLU A 287 9.76 -11.79 17.92
N HIS A 288 10.14 -10.60 17.44
CA HIS A 288 10.67 -9.51 18.27
C HIS A 288 9.58 -8.71 19.00
N TYR A 289 8.31 -9.04 18.79
CA TYR A 289 7.21 -8.31 19.39
C TYR A 289 7.19 -8.50 20.92
N ARG A 290 7.30 -7.39 21.65
CA ARG A 290 7.22 -7.39 23.11
C ARG A 290 5.75 -7.47 23.56
N PRO A 291 5.43 -8.18 24.66
CA PRO A 291 4.03 -8.32 25.15
C PRO A 291 3.30 -7.00 25.36
N ARG A 292 4.03 -5.96 25.81
CA ARG A 292 3.45 -4.62 26.02
C ARG A 292 3.03 -3.95 24.70
N GLY A 293 3.85 -4.09 23.65
CA GLY A 293 3.54 -3.57 22.32
C GLY A 293 2.32 -4.26 21.73
N LEU A 294 2.27 -5.60 21.80
CA LEU A 294 1.13 -6.39 21.34
C LEU A 294 -0.17 -5.95 22.04
N ALA A 295 -0.13 -5.77 23.36
CA ALA A 295 -1.26 -5.30 24.14
C ALA A 295 -1.72 -3.89 23.72
N ALA A 296 -0.80 -2.99 23.39
CA ALA A 296 -1.13 -1.64 22.94
C ALA A 296 -1.85 -1.67 21.58
N LYS A 297 -1.34 -2.46 20.63
CA LYS A 297 -1.94 -2.65 19.29
C LYS A 297 -3.33 -3.29 19.40
N ALA A 298 -3.48 -4.31 20.24
CA ALA A 298 -4.78 -4.94 20.51
C ALA A 298 -5.80 -3.96 21.08
N ARG A 299 -5.41 -3.12 22.07
CA ARG A 299 -6.29 -2.07 22.64
C ARG A 299 -6.60 -0.97 21.62
N ALA A 300 -5.74 -0.72 20.67
CA ALA A 300 -6.02 0.17 19.55
C ALA A 300 -7.10 -0.40 18.61
N GLY A 301 -7.35 -1.71 18.65
CA GLY A 301 -8.33 -2.40 17.83
C GLY A 301 -7.78 -2.98 16.54
N PHE A 302 -6.44 -3.12 16.44
CA PHE A 302 -5.81 -3.68 15.26
C PHE A 302 -6.03 -5.19 15.18
N GLN A 303 -6.23 -5.70 13.98
CA GLN A 303 -6.18 -7.13 13.71
C GLN A 303 -4.72 -7.58 13.64
N ILE A 304 -4.36 -8.55 14.47
CA ILE A 304 -2.98 -8.97 14.62
C ILE A 304 -2.80 -10.30 13.89
N TYR A 305 -1.87 -10.29 12.95
CA TYR A 305 -1.46 -11.47 12.20
C TYR A 305 -0.04 -11.86 12.58
N ALA A 306 0.25 -13.14 12.58
CA ALA A 306 1.56 -13.67 12.88
C ALA A 306 1.89 -14.85 11.97
N ARG A 307 3.15 -15.11 11.75
CA ARG A 307 3.60 -16.34 11.08
C ARG A 307 3.11 -17.56 11.85
N ARG A 308 2.87 -18.65 11.11
CA ARG A 308 2.31 -19.88 11.69
C ARG A 308 3.06 -20.37 12.94
N GLY A 309 4.40 -20.37 12.93
CA GLY A 309 5.22 -20.79 14.09
C GLY A 309 5.19 -19.81 15.27
N GLU A 310 4.84 -18.56 15.05
CA GLU A 310 4.83 -17.51 16.09
C GLU A 310 3.43 -17.28 16.67
N ALA A 311 2.40 -17.65 15.93
CA ALA A 311 1.00 -17.43 16.34
C ALA A 311 0.70 -18.04 17.71
N ASP A 312 1.20 -19.25 17.99
CA ASP A 312 0.95 -19.94 19.26
C ASP A 312 1.68 -19.29 20.44
N ARG A 313 2.89 -18.76 20.23
CA ARG A 313 3.61 -17.98 21.22
C ARG A 313 2.85 -16.68 21.54
N LEU A 314 2.38 -15.98 20.52
CA LEU A 314 1.65 -14.74 20.68
C LEU A 314 0.25 -14.96 21.31
N ARG A 315 -0.41 -16.07 21.00
CA ARG A 315 -1.67 -16.48 21.65
C ARG A 315 -1.46 -16.69 23.16
N ARG A 316 -0.38 -17.34 23.57
CA ARG A 316 -0.03 -17.48 25.01
C ARG A 316 0.16 -16.12 25.68
N ILE A 317 0.85 -15.18 25.03
CA ILE A 317 1.02 -13.81 25.54
C ILE A 317 -0.34 -13.10 25.66
N ARG A 318 -1.23 -13.27 24.69
CA ARG A 318 -2.59 -12.75 24.72
C ARG A 318 -3.35 -13.28 25.92
N ASP A 319 -3.34 -14.60 26.12
CA ASP A 319 -4.08 -15.27 27.20
C ASP A 319 -3.55 -14.87 28.58
N GLN A 320 -2.25 -14.78 28.76
CA GLN A 320 -1.62 -14.30 30.00
C GLN A 320 -1.98 -12.85 30.36
N ARG A 321 -2.40 -12.04 29.38
CA ARG A 321 -2.71 -10.63 29.57
C ARG A 321 -4.18 -10.30 29.37
N GLU A 322 -5.04 -11.31 29.27
CA GLU A 322 -6.50 -11.17 29.11
C GLU A 322 -6.89 -10.20 27.97
N LEU A 323 -6.15 -10.27 26.84
CA LEU A 323 -6.39 -9.38 25.72
C LEU A 323 -7.55 -9.89 24.85
N ASN A 324 -8.60 -9.07 24.71
CA ASN A 324 -9.73 -9.34 23.81
C ASN A 324 -9.35 -9.12 22.34
N THR A 325 -8.37 -9.87 21.83
CA THR A 325 -7.97 -9.82 20.43
C THR A 325 -7.74 -11.22 19.90
N VAL A 326 -8.03 -11.42 18.62
CA VAL A 326 -7.74 -12.67 17.92
C VAL A 326 -6.40 -12.53 17.20
N ILE A 327 -5.53 -13.52 17.37
CA ILE A 327 -4.27 -13.61 16.65
C ILE A 327 -4.47 -14.60 15.51
N PHE A 328 -4.40 -14.09 14.30
CA PHE A 328 -4.57 -14.88 13.08
C PHE A 328 -3.21 -15.44 12.63
N SER A 329 -3.21 -16.64 12.08
CA SER A 329 -2.03 -17.21 11.43
C SER A 329 -2.00 -16.73 9.98
N LEU A 330 -0.82 -16.30 9.55
CA LEU A 330 -0.55 -15.92 8.16
C LEU A 330 -0.34 -17.16 7.30
#